data_8717bbe2cd72bdc6af4fe983d7b7cd4a
#
_entry.id   8717bbe2cd72bdc6af4fe983d7b7cd4a
#
_cell.length_a   1.000
_cell.length_b   1.000
_cell.length_c   1.000
_cell.angle_alpha   90.00
_cell.angle_beta   90.00
_cell.angle_gamma   90.00
#
_symmetry.space_group_name_H-M   'P 1'
#
loop_
_entity.id
_entity.type
_entity.pdbx_description
1 polymer ?
#
loop_
_entity_poly.entity_id
_entity_poly.type
_entity_poly.pdbx_seq_one_letter_code
_entity_poly.pdbx_strand_id
1 'polypeptide(L)' 'MEIKKIIFLDDTYFEDCILSNDIPKEIAEVSSSFVKLTFDKSTIKYVNLDYIQLIIPKCLKVISRGKKDDNN' A
#
# COMPACT_ATOMS: atom_id res chain seq x y z
N MET A 1 6.66 0.67 1.99
CA MET A 1 6.48 0.32 0.56
C MET A 1 5.83 1.49 -0.16
N GLU A 2 6.43 1.92 -1.24
CA GLU A 2 5.86 2.99 -2.06
C GLU A 2 4.76 2.41 -2.95
N ILE A 3 3.60 3.01 -2.89
CA ILE A 3 2.40 2.54 -3.56
C ILE A 3 2.01 3.51 -4.68
N LYS A 4 1.83 2.98 -5.88
CA LYS A 4 1.31 3.77 -6.99
C LYS A 4 -0.20 3.92 -6.85
N LYS A 5 -0.90 2.85 -6.50
CA LYS A 5 -2.35 2.88 -6.39
C LYS A 5 -2.82 1.77 -5.46
N ILE A 6 -3.80 2.08 -4.64
CA ILE A 6 -4.46 1.10 -3.78
C ILE A 6 -5.96 1.23 -4.00
N ILE A 7 -6.60 0.12 -4.33
CA ILE A 7 -8.02 0.08 -4.70
C ILE A 7 -8.77 -0.72 -3.67
N PHE A 8 -9.87 -0.17 -3.19
CA PHE A 8 -10.72 -0.81 -2.20
C PHE A 8 -11.84 -1.62 -2.86
N LEU A 9 -12.51 -2.45 -2.06
CA LEU A 9 -13.56 -3.34 -2.57
C LEU A 9 -14.74 -2.59 -3.19
N ASP A 10 -14.96 -1.34 -2.77
CA ASP A 10 -16.02 -0.51 -3.33
C ASP A 10 -15.58 0.31 -4.54
N ASP A 11 -14.39 -0.01 -5.08
CA ASP A 11 -13.77 0.63 -6.24
C ASP A 11 -13.25 2.06 -5.98
N THR A 12 -13.32 2.55 -4.76
CA THR A 12 -12.61 3.77 -4.41
C THR A 12 -11.11 3.47 -4.35
N TYR A 13 -10.27 4.50 -4.48
CA TYR A 13 -8.83 4.28 -4.50
C TYR A 13 -8.06 5.48 -3.99
N PHE A 14 -6.81 5.23 -3.61
CA PHE A 14 -5.82 6.27 -3.34
C PHE A 14 -4.63 6.05 -4.24
N GLU A 15 -3.90 7.12 -4.55
CA GLU A 15 -2.70 7.07 -5.36
C GLU A 15 -1.53 7.73 -4.63
N ASP A 16 -0.31 7.29 -4.95
CA ASP A 16 0.93 7.94 -4.51
C ASP A 16 1.02 8.07 -3.00
N CYS A 17 1.10 6.95 -2.33
CA CYS A 17 1.25 6.92 -0.87
C CYS A 17 2.31 5.90 -0.47
N ILE A 18 2.66 5.94 0.81
CA ILE A 18 3.61 5.01 1.40
C ILE A 18 2.86 4.14 2.40
N LEU A 19 2.96 2.83 2.24
CA LEU A 19 2.31 1.87 3.11
C LEU A 19 3.30 1.34 4.14
N SER A 20 2.90 1.30 5.40
CA SER A 20 3.72 0.74 6.46
C SER A 20 2.85 0.05 7.50
N ASN A 21 3.51 -0.74 8.36
CA ASN A 21 2.85 -1.43 9.47
C ASN A 21 2.99 -0.67 10.80
N ASP A 22 3.39 0.60 10.74
CA ASP A 22 3.58 1.41 11.93
C ASP A 22 2.23 1.92 12.43
N ILE A 23 1.56 1.10 13.22
CA ILE A 23 0.19 1.32 13.66
C ILE A 23 0.15 1.69 15.15
N PRO A 24 -0.54 2.77 15.52
CA PRO A 24 -0.71 3.10 16.94
C PRO A 24 -1.39 1.97 17.69
N LYS A 25 -1.04 1.81 18.95
CA LYS A 25 -1.58 0.75 19.79
C LYS A 25 -3.10 0.75 19.81
N GLU A 26 -3.69 1.93 19.89
CA GLU A 26 -5.14 2.07 19.98
C GLU A 26 -5.84 1.49 18.74
N ILE A 27 -5.24 1.66 17.58
CA ILE A 27 -5.79 1.12 16.34
C ILE A 27 -5.50 -0.37 16.24
N ALA A 28 -4.32 -0.80 16.63
CA ALA A 28 -3.96 -2.20 16.61
C ALA A 28 -4.84 -3.04 17.51
N GLU A 29 -5.37 -2.47 18.59
CA GLU A 29 -6.27 -3.17 19.48
C GLU A 29 -7.65 -3.42 18.85
N VAL A 30 -8.02 -2.62 17.86
CA VAL A 30 -9.28 -2.83 17.14
C VAL A 30 -9.15 -3.99 16.16
N SER A 31 -8.03 -4.05 15.44
CA SER A 31 -7.80 -5.12 14.46
C SER A 31 -6.32 -5.16 14.11
N SER A 32 -5.79 -6.36 13.87
CA SER A 32 -4.43 -6.54 13.40
C SER A 32 -4.29 -6.33 11.90
N SER A 33 -5.39 -6.04 11.20
CA SER A 33 -5.39 -5.92 9.75
C SER A 33 -5.21 -4.49 9.25
N PHE A 34 -5.02 -3.52 10.14
CA PHE A 34 -4.81 -2.13 9.72
C PHE A 34 -3.39 -1.91 9.22
N VAL A 35 -3.28 -1.02 8.24
CA VAL A 35 -2.00 -0.52 7.76
C VAL A 35 -2.06 1.00 7.70
N LYS A 36 -0.88 1.62 7.69
CA LYS A 36 -0.74 3.08 7.66
C LYS A 36 -0.42 3.51 6.24
N LEU A 37 -1.19 4.49 5.73
CA LEU A 37 -0.92 5.12 4.46
C LEU A 37 -0.50 6.57 4.72
N THR A 38 0.69 6.93 4.26
CA THR A 38 1.24 8.27 4.39
C THR A 38 1.25 8.92 3.02
N PHE A 39 0.56 10.06 2.88
CA PHE A 39 0.45 10.76 1.60
C PHE A 39 1.43 11.93 1.54
N ASP A 40 1.53 12.69 2.63
CA ASP A 40 2.50 13.75 2.77
C ASP A 40 2.80 13.93 4.26
N LYS A 41 3.50 15.00 4.62
CA LYS A 41 3.94 15.18 6.01
C LYS A 41 2.77 15.30 7.00
N SER A 42 1.61 15.71 6.54
CA SER A 42 0.49 15.98 7.41
C SER A 42 -0.72 15.08 7.16
N THR A 43 -0.70 14.27 6.11
CA THR A 43 -1.85 13.45 5.74
C THR A 43 -1.53 11.98 5.92
N ILE A 44 -2.12 11.39 6.95
CA ILE A 44 -1.93 9.98 7.28
C ILE A 44 -3.31 9.35 7.43
N LYS A 45 -3.48 8.16 6.86
CA LYS A 45 -4.72 7.41 6.99
C LYS A 45 -4.40 5.98 7.41
N TYR A 46 -5.31 5.38 8.18
CA TYR A 46 -5.21 3.97 8.57
C TYR A 46 -6.35 3.23 7.90
N VAL A 47 -6.03 2.16 7.18
CA VAL A 47 -7.03 1.41 6.43
C VAL A 47 -6.94 -0.06 6.77
N ASN A 48 -8.05 -0.76 6.66
CA ASN A 48 -8.11 -2.19 6.94
C ASN A 48 -7.81 -2.96 5.67
N LEU A 49 -6.80 -3.83 5.73
CA LEU A 49 -6.40 -4.66 4.58
C LEU A 49 -7.55 -5.51 4.06
N ASP A 50 -8.50 -5.88 4.91
CA ASP A 50 -9.61 -6.73 4.50
C ASP A 50 -10.54 -6.04 3.49
N TYR A 51 -10.45 -4.71 3.38
CA TYR A 51 -11.26 -3.96 2.44
C TYR A 51 -10.49 -3.56 1.19
N ILE A 52 -9.28 -4.07 1.03
CA ILE A 52 -8.44 -3.74 -0.12
C ILE A 52 -8.58 -4.82 -1.17
N GLN A 53 -8.86 -4.40 -2.41
CA GLN A 53 -8.99 -5.28 -3.55
C GLN A 53 -7.63 -5.52 -4.21
N LEU A 54 -6.84 -4.45 -4.37
CA LEU A 54 -5.62 -4.51 -5.15
C LEU A 54 -4.64 -3.43 -4.70
N ILE A 55 -3.36 -3.79 -4.64
CA ILE A 55 -2.28 -2.85 -4.36
C ILE A 55 -1.30 -2.91 -5.51
N ILE A 56 -1.01 -1.75 -6.11
CA ILE A 56 -0.05 -1.64 -7.20
C ILE A 56 1.16 -0.86 -6.66
N PRO A 57 2.29 -1.54 -6.44
CA PRO A 57 3.49 -0.85 -5.95
C PRO A 57 4.15 -0.06 -7.08
N LYS A 58 4.94 0.95 -6.70
CA LYS A 58 5.63 1.78 -7.69
C LYS A 58 6.81 1.07 -8.34
N CYS A 59 7.35 0.06 -7.68
CA CYS A 59 8.57 -0.59 -8.13
C CYS A 59 8.32 -1.90 -8.87
N LEU A 60 7.26 -1.99 -9.66
CA LEU A 60 6.95 -3.20 -10.41
C LEU A 60 8.07 -3.61 -11.35
N LYS A 61 8.77 -2.66 -11.92
CA LYS A 61 9.85 -2.96 -12.85
C LYS A 61 10.95 -3.79 -12.23
N VAL A 62 11.12 -3.71 -10.94
CA VAL A 62 12.16 -4.46 -10.23
C VAL A 62 11.89 -5.95 -10.33
N ILE A 63 10.65 -6.33 -10.35
CA ILE A 63 10.26 -7.74 -10.39
C ILE A 63 10.51 -8.31 -11.77
N SER A 64 10.31 -7.50 -12.78
CA SER A 64 10.43 -7.98 -14.14
C SER A 64 11.85 -8.23 -14.53
N ARG A 65 12.76 -8.06 -14.11
CA ARG A 65 13.99 -8.36 -14.46
C ARG A 65 14.48 -9.35 -14.92
N GLY A 66 14.41 -9.46 -14.97
CA GLY A 66 14.81 -10.11 -15.16
C GLY A 66 14.90 -10.48 -16.19
N LYS A 67 14.76 -9.86 -16.50
CA LYS A 67 14.79 -10.06 -17.24
C LYS A 67 15.23 -10.03 -18.09
N LYS A 68 15.50 -9.75 -17.98
CA LYS A 68 15.95 -9.85 -18.44
C LYS A 68 16.18 -10.00 -19.33
N ASP A 69 16.23 -9.72 -19.01
CA ASP A 69 16.55 -10.08 -19.53
C ASP A 69 16.65 -10.17 -20.43
N ASP A 70 16.72 -9.92 -20.28
CA ASP A 70 16.98 -10.25 -20.89
C ASP A 70 17.17 -10.37 -21.75
N ASN A 71 17.25 -10.25 -21.69
CA ASN A 71 17.60 -10.57 -22.22
C ASN A 71 17.76 -10.81 -22.81
N ASN A 72 17.85 -10.61 -22.60
CA ASN A 72 18.07 -10.97 -22.81
C ASN A 72 18.12 -11.30 -23.20
#